data_16f48615b66fb482394c7f3afeb6a8a7
#
_entry.id   16f48615b66fb482394c7f3afeb6a8a7
#
_cell.length_a   1.000
_cell.length_b   1.000
_cell.length_c   1.000
_cell.angle_alpha   90.00
_cell.angle_beta   90.00
_cell.angle_gamma   90.00
#
_symmetry.space_group_name_H-M   'P 1'
#
loop_
_entity.id
_entity.type
_entity.pdbx_description
1 polymer ?
#
loop_
_entity_poly.entity_id
_entity_poly.type
_entity_poly.pdbx_seq_one_letter_code
_entity_poly.pdbx_strand_id
1 'polypeptide(L)'
;MAKLTVVPTPVGNLEDMTFRAIRVLKEADLILAEDTRTTGILLKHFEIQNKMQSHHKFNEHKAVEQIAARIKGGENIALVSDAGTPAISDPGFMLVRECVRQGVDVECLPGATAFVPALVASGLPNEKFCFEGFLPQKKGRQTRLKELALEYRTIIFYESPFRLLKTLTQFAEFFGTDRQVSVSREISKLHEETVRGSLEEVIQHFTVNEPRGEIVIVLAGLKDKKDKETEKDV
;
A
#
# COMPACT_ATOMS: atom_id res chain seq x y z
N MET A 1 10.34 -25.08 -12.10
CA MET A 1 9.28 -25.56 -11.19
C MET A 1 8.15 -24.55 -11.25
N ALA A 2 6.91 -25.02 -11.11
CA ALA A 2 5.76 -24.12 -11.05
C ALA A 2 5.80 -23.28 -9.77
N LYS A 3 5.28 -22.05 -9.82
CA LYS A 3 5.37 -21.09 -8.72
C LYS A 3 4.16 -20.17 -8.64
N LEU A 4 3.98 -19.56 -7.47
CA LEU A 4 3.15 -18.37 -7.31
C LEU A 4 3.99 -17.14 -7.65
N THR A 5 3.53 -16.32 -8.59
CA THR A 5 4.15 -15.02 -8.85
C THR A 5 3.21 -13.90 -8.41
N VAL A 6 3.61 -13.12 -7.40
CA VAL A 6 2.92 -11.90 -6.97
C VAL A 6 3.35 -10.76 -7.90
N VAL A 7 2.38 -10.18 -8.61
CA VAL A 7 2.64 -9.23 -9.69
C VAL A 7 2.04 -7.86 -9.32
N PRO A 8 2.87 -6.86 -9.01
CA PRO A 8 2.42 -5.49 -8.81
C PRO A 8 1.77 -4.92 -10.07
N THR A 9 0.68 -4.18 -9.88
CA THR A 9 -0.06 -3.47 -10.92
C THR A 9 0.04 -1.95 -10.71
N PRO A 10 -0.15 -1.12 -11.74
CA PRO A 10 -0.06 0.33 -11.64
C PRO A 10 -0.96 0.92 -10.56
N VAL A 11 -0.50 1.96 -9.85
CA VAL A 11 -1.29 2.67 -8.82
C VAL A 11 -2.06 3.87 -9.37
N GLY A 12 -1.96 4.12 -10.68
CA GLY A 12 -2.67 5.24 -11.33
C GLY A 12 -2.21 5.52 -12.75
N ASN A 13 -0.98 5.17 -13.10
CA ASN A 13 -0.42 5.36 -14.44
C ASN A 13 -0.02 4.01 -15.04
N LEU A 14 -0.59 3.67 -16.20
CA LEU A 14 -0.32 2.39 -16.87
C LEU A 14 1.14 2.24 -17.32
N GLU A 15 1.88 3.34 -17.46
CA GLU A 15 3.32 3.32 -17.79
C GLU A 15 4.18 2.74 -16.66
N ASP A 16 3.66 2.67 -15.43
CA ASP A 16 4.33 2.03 -14.29
C ASP A 16 4.28 0.49 -14.35
N MET A 17 3.66 -0.08 -15.37
CA MET A 17 3.65 -1.53 -15.58
C MET A 17 5.00 -2.02 -16.11
N THR A 18 5.62 -2.96 -15.42
CA THR A 18 6.93 -3.47 -15.84
C THR A 18 6.81 -4.46 -17.02
N PHE A 19 7.78 -4.48 -17.92
CA PHE A 19 7.86 -5.48 -19.00
C PHE A 19 7.83 -6.91 -18.47
N ARG A 20 8.46 -7.16 -17.31
CA ARG A 20 8.46 -8.48 -16.68
C ARG A 20 7.08 -8.87 -16.18
N ALA A 21 6.33 -7.94 -15.60
CA ALA A 21 4.96 -8.18 -15.17
C ALA A 21 4.06 -8.54 -16.36
N ILE A 22 4.14 -7.80 -17.46
CA ILE A 22 3.40 -8.10 -18.69
C ILE A 22 3.72 -9.51 -19.19
N ARG A 23 5.00 -9.88 -19.27
CA ARG A 23 5.42 -11.20 -19.71
C ARG A 23 4.88 -12.30 -18.78
N VAL A 24 5.02 -12.14 -17.47
CA VAL A 24 4.54 -13.13 -16.49
C VAL A 24 3.02 -13.32 -16.58
N LEU A 25 2.25 -12.24 -16.74
CA LEU A 25 0.80 -12.33 -16.91
C LEU A 25 0.38 -13.02 -18.22
N LYS A 26 1.21 -12.91 -19.29
CA LYS A 26 0.99 -13.65 -20.54
C LYS A 26 1.29 -15.14 -20.40
N GLU A 27 2.32 -15.49 -19.65
CA GLU A 27 2.86 -16.85 -19.52
C GLU A 27 2.19 -17.68 -18.40
N ALA A 28 1.46 -17.05 -17.48
CA ALA A 28 0.77 -17.74 -16.39
C ALA A 28 -0.34 -18.66 -16.91
N ASP A 29 -0.58 -19.79 -16.24
CA ASP A 29 -1.71 -20.69 -16.53
C ASP A 29 -3.04 -20.13 -15.99
N LEU A 30 -2.96 -19.30 -14.96
CA LEU A 30 -4.08 -18.62 -14.34
C LEU A 30 -3.65 -17.32 -13.69
N ILE A 31 -4.51 -16.27 -13.78
CA ILE A 31 -4.38 -15.02 -13.03
C ILE A 31 -5.44 -14.99 -11.93
N LEU A 32 -5.00 -14.83 -10.68
CA LEU A 32 -5.85 -14.54 -9.54
C LEU A 32 -5.97 -13.03 -9.41
N ALA A 33 -7.19 -12.52 -9.44
CA ALA A 33 -7.50 -11.09 -9.43
C ALA A 33 -8.42 -10.73 -8.27
N GLU A 34 -8.16 -9.61 -7.60
CA GLU A 34 -9.04 -9.09 -6.55
C GLU A 34 -10.40 -8.74 -7.14
N ASP A 35 -10.43 -7.89 -8.18
CA ASP A 35 -11.59 -7.65 -9.03
C ASP A 35 -11.25 -7.97 -10.49
N THR A 36 -11.90 -9.01 -11.04
CA THR A 36 -11.66 -9.45 -12.42
C THR A 36 -12.09 -8.41 -13.47
N ARG A 37 -12.94 -7.45 -13.12
CA ARG A 37 -13.36 -6.35 -14.01
C ARG A 37 -12.22 -5.34 -14.14
N THR A 38 -11.65 -4.89 -13.04
CA THR A 38 -10.51 -3.97 -13.00
C THR A 38 -9.30 -4.59 -13.70
N THR A 39 -8.95 -5.82 -13.31
CA THR A 39 -7.85 -6.58 -13.95
C THR A 39 -8.12 -6.79 -15.43
N GLY A 40 -9.35 -7.07 -15.84
CA GLY A 40 -9.70 -7.24 -17.25
C GLY A 40 -9.43 -6.02 -18.12
N ILE A 41 -9.64 -4.81 -17.58
CA ILE A 41 -9.29 -3.55 -18.27
C ILE A 41 -7.77 -3.46 -18.46
N LEU A 42 -6.99 -3.77 -17.41
CA LEU A 42 -5.52 -3.78 -17.46
C LEU A 42 -5.01 -4.78 -18.49
N LEU A 43 -5.49 -6.02 -18.45
CA LEU A 43 -5.09 -7.07 -19.41
C LEU A 43 -5.41 -6.68 -20.85
N LYS A 44 -6.59 -6.11 -21.08
CA LYS A 44 -7.00 -5.63 -22.40
C LYS A 44 -6.07 -4.54 -22.93
N HIS A 45 -5.66 -3.59 -22.08
CA HIS A 45 -4.74 -2.51 -22.47
C HIS A 45 -3.37 -3.04 -22.93
N PHE A 46 -2.85 -4.08 -22.25
CA PHE A 46 -1.55 -4.69 -22.61
C PHE A 46 -1.67 -5.91 -23.57
N GLU A 47 -2.84 -6.10 -24.18
CA GLU A 47 -3.09 -7.20 -25.11
C GLU A 47 -2.74 -8.58 -24.51
N ILE A 48 -3.13 -8.77 -23.25
CA ILE A 48 -2.93 -10.04 -22.53
C ILE A 48 -4.24 -10.83 -22.57
N GLN A 49 -4.18 -12.03 -23.16
CA GLN A 49 -5.29 -12.98 -23.16
C GLN A 49 -4.95 -14.10 -22.20
N ASN A 50 -5.62 -14.15 -21.05
CA ASN A 50 -5.42 -15.19 -20.06
C ASN A 50 -6.69 -15.45 -19.25
N LYS A 51 -6.74 -16.63 -18.62
CA LYS A 51 -7.81 -17.00 -17.69
C LYS A 51 -7.67 -16.24 -16.38
N MET A 52 -8.80 -15.76 -15.85
CA MET A 52 -8.84 -15.10 -14.56
C MET A 52 -9.78 -15.84 -13.59
N GLN A 53 -9.41 -15.80 -12.32
CA GLN A 53 -10.25 -16.27 -11.21
C GLN A 53 -10.24 -15.21 -10.12
N SER A 54 -11.41 -14.90 -9.55
CA SER A 54 -11.53 -13.96 -8.44
C SER A 54 -10.88 -14.51 -7.17
N HIS A 55 -10.02 -13.68 -6.55
CA HIS A 55 -9.34 -13.98 -5.29
C HIS A 55 -9.36 -12.72 -4.41
N HIS A 56 -10.39 -12.56 -3.61
CA HIS A 56 -10.63 -11.39 -2.78
C HIS A 56 -10.76 -11.78 -1.30
N LYS A 57 -10.75 -10.82 -0.42
CA LYS A 57 -10.77 -10.97 1.04
C LYS A 57 -11.87 -11.92 1.57
N PHE A 58 -13.02 -12.03 0.89
CA PHE A 58 -14.13 -12.86 1.34
C PHE A 58 -14.02 -14.33 0.93
N ASN A 59 -13.24 -14.67 -0.11
CA ASN A 59 -13.06 -16.05 -0.58
C ASN A 59 -11.66 -16.62 -0.32
N GLU A 60 -10.68 -15.78 0.01
CA GLU A 60 -9.28 -16.15 0.22
C GLU A 60 -9.15 -17.36 1.15
N HIS A 61 -9.77 -17.32 2.34
CA HIS A 61 -9.65 -18.39 3.34
C HIS A 61 -10.07 -19.79 2.86
N LYS A 62 -11.00 -19.87 1.91
CA LYS A 62 -11.52 -21.14 1.39
C LYS A 62 -10.73 -21.67 0.20
N ALA A 63 -10.03 -20.79 -0.50
CA ALA A 63 -9.40 -21.14 -1.78
C ALA A 63 -7.90 -21.41 -1.67
N VAL A 64 -7.22 -20.93 -0.62
CA VAL A 64 -5.76 -20.95 -0.53
C VAL A 64 -5.13 -22.34 -0.63
N GLU A 65 -5.72 -23.33 0.05
CA GLU A 65 -5.18 -24.71 0.03
C GLU A 65 -5.31 -25.34 -1.35
N GLN A 66 -6.45 -25.15 -2.03
CA GLN A 66 -6.68 -25.66 -3.37
C GLN A 66 -5.76 -24.98 -4.39
N ILE A 67 -5.56 -23.67 -4.29
CA ILE A 67 -4.66 -22.93 -5.18
C ILE A 67 -3.21 -23.39 -4.97
N ALA A 68 -2.75 -23.51 -3.72
CA ALA A 68 -1.41 -24.00 -3.42
C ALA A 68 -1.20 -25.42 -3.96
N ALA A 69 -2.19 -26.30 -3.85
CA ALA A 69 -2.14 -27.66 -4.40
C ALA A 69 -2.07 -27.66 -5.94
N ARG A 70 -2.76 -26.76 -6.64
CA ARG A 70 -2.67 -26.59 -8.09
C ARG A 70 -1.26 -26.18 -8.53
N ILE A 71 -0.65 -25.21 -7.82
CA ILE A 71 0.72 -24.78 -8.12
C ILE A 71 1.70 -25.95 -7.90
N LYS A 72 1.53 -26.70 -6.80
CA LYS A 72 2.33 -27.89 -6.53
C LYS A 72 2.14 -28.98 -7.60
N GLY A 73 0.96 -29.03 -8.22
CA GLY A 73 0.63 -29.90 -9.34
C GLY A 73 1.20 -29.45 -10.69
N GLY A 74 1.88 -28.29 -10.75
CA GLY A 74 2.59 -27.84 -11.95
C GLY A 74 2.03 -26.57 -12.60
N GLU A 75 0.98 -25.93 -12.06
CA GLU A 75 0.42 -24.69 -12.62
C GLU A 75 1.21 -23.45 -12.16
N ASN A 76 1.59 -22.58 -13.10
CA ASN A 76 2.13 -21.24 -12.80
C ASN A 76 0.99 -20.27 -12.59
N ILE A 77 0.87 -19.75 -11.39
CA ILE A 77 -0.24 -18.85 -11.04
C ILE A 77 0.29 -17.44 -10.73
N ALA A 78 -0.29 -16.44 -11.36
CA ALA A 78 -0.01 -15.03 -11.06
C ALA A 78 -1.10 -14.47 -10.14
N LEU A 79 -0.70 -13.68 -9.13
CA LEU A 79 -1.60 -12.96 -8.23
C LEU A 79 -1.46 -11.46 -8.48
N VAL A 80 -2.58 -10.78 -8.73
CA VAL A 80 -2.68 -9.32 -8.85
C VAL A 80 -3.72 -8.76 -7.88
N SER A 81 -3.56 -7.50 -7.46
CA SER A 81 -4.58 -6.68 -6.81
C SER A 81 -5.09 -5.59 -7.76
N ASP A 82 -6.06 -4.81 -7.34
CA ASP A 82 -6.64 -3.74 -8.16
C ASP A 82 -5.61 -2.65 -8.45
N ALA A 83 -4.71 -2.36 -7.51
CA ALA A 83 -3.60 -1.41 -7.68
C ALA A 83 -2.43 -1.74 -6.74
N GLY A 84 -1.20 -1.54 -7.18
CA GLY A 84 -0.01 -1.72 -6.36
C GLY A 84 0.40 -3.18 -6.18
N THR A 85 1.08 -3.46 -5.07
CA THR A 85 1.64 -4.78 -4.76
C THR A 85 0.66 -5.60 -3.95
N PRO A 86 0.19 -6.77 -4.47
CA PRO A 86 -0.70 -7.67 -3.73
C PRO A 86 -0.16 -8.03 -2.34
N ALA A 87 -1.05 -8.30 -1.40
CA ALA A 87 -0.76 -8.58 0.02
C ALA A 87 -0.30 -7.37 0.86
N ILE A 88 -0.10 -6.20 0.27
CA ILE A 88 0.19 -4.96 1.00
C ILE A 88 -1.11 -4.17 1.17
N SER A 89 -1.81 -4.37 2.27
CA SER A 89 -3.17 -3.89 2.57
C SER A 89 -4.29 -4.50 1.72
N ASP A 90 -3.94 -5.40 0.81
CA ASP A 90 -4.80 -6.10 -0.12
C ASP A 90 -4.80 -7.62 0.13
N PRO A 91 -5.70 -8.40 -0.50
CA PRO A 91 -5.68 -9.86 -0.43
C PRO A 91 -4.37 -10.45 -0.98
N GLY A 92 -4.01 -11.64 -0.48
CA GLY A 92 -2.83 -12.39 -0.96
C GLY A 92 -1.91 -12.92 0.13
N PHE A 93 -1.88 -12.29 1.31
CA PHE A 93 -1.03 -12.75 2.41
C PHE A 93 -1.31 -14.21 2.79
N MET A 94 -2.56 -14.61 2.87
CA MET A 94 -2.95 -15.98 3.24
C MET A 94 -2.47 -17.00 2.20
N LEU A 95 -2.58 -16.65 0.92
CA LEU A 95 -2.10 -17.51 -0.17
C LEU A 95 -0.58 -17.63 -0.16
N VAL A 96 0.15 -16.53 -0.06
CA VAL A 96 1.61 -16.53 0.04
C VAL A 96 2.07 -17.39 1.21
N ARG A 97 1.47 -17.18 2.40
CA ARG A 97 1.78 -17.97 3.61
C ARG A 97 1.53 -19.45 3.40
N GLU A 98 0.42 -19.83 2.77
CA GLU A 98 0.08 -21.22 2.51
C GLU A 98 1.04 -21.86 1.49
N CYS A 99 1.39 -21.15 0.42
CA CYS A 99 2.38 -21.60 -0.55
C CYS A 99 3.74 -21.88 0.14
N VAL A 100 4.23 -20.95 0.95
CA VAL A 100 5.48 -21.12 1.71
C VAL A 100 5.37 -22.33 2.67
N ARG A 101 4.24 -22.48 3.38
CA ARG A 101 4.01 -23.62 4.28
C ARG A 101 4.06 -24.97 3.54
N GLN A 102 3.60 -25.02 2.30
CA GLN A 102 3.59 -26.23 1.48
C GLN A 102 4.88 -26.45 0.66
N GLY A 103 5.87 -25.57 0.78
CA GLY A 103 7.13 -25.65 0.03
C GLY A 103 6.95 -25.32 -1.46
N VAL A 104 5.93 -24.53 -1.80
CA VAL A 104 5.72 -23.98 -3.14
C VAL A 104 6.57 -22.72 -3.31
N ASP A 105 7.26 -22.61 -4.43
CA ASP A 105 8.02 -21.42 -4.79
C ASP A 105 7.12 -20.19 -4.90
N VAL A 106 7.53 -19.08 -4.26
CA VAL A 106 6.85 -17.79 -4.32
C VAL A 106 7.84 -16.73 -4.80
N GLU A 107 7.50 -16.07 -5.89
CA GLU A 107 8.22 -14.89 -6.39
C GLU A 107 7.35 -13.66 -6.28
N CYS A 108 7.88 -12.58 -5.70
CA CYS A 108 7.25 -11.26 -5.77
C CYS A 108 8.06 -10.37 -6.71
N LEU A 109 7.43 -9.86 -7.76
CA LEU A 109 8.12 -8.97 -8.69
C LEU A 109 8.31 -7.58 -8.07
N PRO A 110 9.47 -6.92 -8.27
CA PRO A 110 9.56 -5.48 -8.05
C PRO A 110 8.56 -4.73 -8.94
N GLY A 111 7.90 -3.72 -8.39
CA GLY A 111 6.93 -2.95 -9.15
C GLY A 111 6.24 -1.87 -8.32
N ALA A 112 5.13 -1.36 -8.83
CA ALA A 112 4.41 -0.24 -8.25
C ALA A 112 3.90 -0.52 -6.83
N THR A 113 4.05 0.48 -5.96
CA THR A 113 3.43 0.53 -4.63
C THR A 113 3.31 1.99 -4.20
N ALA A 114 2.18 2.39 -3.65
CA ALA A 114 1.90 3.80 -3.39
C ALA A 114 2.74 4.40 -2.24
N PHE A 115 3.04 3.61 -1.20
CA PHE A 115 3.70 4.15 -0.01
C PHE A 115 5.18 4.51 -0.24
N VAL A 116 5.88 3.85 -1.16
CA VAL A 116 7.30 4.12 -1.42
C VAL A 116 7.51 5.51 -2.05
N PRO A 117 6.85 5.86 -3.18
CA PRO A 117 6.96 7.21 -3.72
C PRO A 117 6.46 8.28 -2.75
N ALA A 118 5.39 8.03 -1.98
CA ALA A 118 4.93 8.94 -0.96
C ALA A 118 6.00 9.20 0.12
N LEU A 119 6.67 8.14 0.61
CA LEU A 119 7.74 8.24 1.59
C LEU A 119 8.93 9.05 1.04
N VAL A 120 9.39 8.73 -0.17
CA VAL A 120 10.51 9.43 -0.80
C VAL A 120 10.17 10.90 -1.04
N ALA A 121 8.96 11.18 -1.56
CA ALA A 121 8.50 12.54 -1.82
C ALA A 121 8.16 13.34 -0.55
N SER A 122 8.02 12.70 0.61
CA SER A 122 7.66 13.38 1.86
C SER A 122 8.73 14.37 2.35
N GLY A 123 10.01 14.08 2.06
CA GLY A 123 11.14 14.81 2.62
C GLY A 123 11.43 14.49 4.09
N LEU A 124 10.72 13.53 4.69
CA LEU A 124 10.93 13.04 6.04
C LEU A 124 12.02 11.96 6.08
N PRO A 125 12.67 11.71 7.23
CA PRO A 125 13.65 10.64 7.36
C PRO A 125 13.09 9.29 6.90
N ASN A 126 13.77 8.62 5.98
CA ASN A 126 13.29 7.42 5.33
C ASN A 126 14.19 6.18 5.51
N GLU A 127 15.31 6.31 6.24
CA GLU A 127 16.20 5.18 6.53
C GLU A 127 15.52 4.09 7.39
N LYS A 128 14.66 4.55 8.32
CA LYS A 128 13.87 3.66 9.20
C LYS A 128 12.45 4.16 9.24
N PHE A 129 11.51 3.29 8.87
CA PHE A 129 10.08 3.62 8.87
C PHE A 129 9.23 2.44 9.31
N CYS A 130 8.00 2.72 9.69
CA CYS A 130 6.94 1.75 9.96
C CYS A 130 5.81 1.93 8.95
N PHE A 131 5.35 0.85 8.34
CA PHE A 131 4.14 0.84 7.53
C PHE A 131 2.97 0.30 8.37
N GLU A 132 1.99 1.14 8.66
CA GLU A 132 0.80 0.82 9.45
C GLU A 132 -0.41 0.44 8.58
N GLY A 133 -0.40 0.84 7.30
CA GLY A 133 -1.57 0.69 6.45
C GLY A 133 -2.78 1.46 6.98
N PHE A 134 -3.97 0.87 6.94
CA PHE A 134 -5.19 1.50 7.45
C PHE A 134 -5.33 1.30 8.95
N LEU A 135 -5.44 2.41 9.69
CA LEU A 135 -5.75 2.35 11.12
C LEU A 135 -7.13 1.72 11.40
N PRO A 136 -7.30 1.04 12.55
CA PRO A 136 -8.60 0.54 12.96
C PRO A 136 -9.65 1.65 12.95
N GLN A 137 -10.85 1.37 12.43
CA GLN A 137 -11.90 2.39 12.31
C GLN A 137 -12.58 2.73 13.66
N LYS A 138 -12.69 1.76 14.57
CA LYS A 138 -13.40 1.89 15.87
C LYS A 138 -12.55 1.28 17.00
N LYS A 139 -12.80 0.00 17.32
CA LYS A 139 -12.13 -0.71 18.44
C LYS A 139 -10.62 -0.78 18.21
N GLY A 140 -9.84 -0.42 19.21
CA GLY A 140 -8.37 -0.47 19.19
C GLY A 140 -7.69 0.77 18.58
N ARG A 141 -8.44 1.69 17.92
CA ARG A 141 -7.85 2.86 17.27
C ARG A 141 -7.11 3.78 18.23
N GLN A 142 -7.74 4.15 19.35
CA GLN A 142 -7.09 5.03 20.34
C GLN A 142 -5.88 4.38 21.02
N THR A 143 -5.96 3.08 21.31
CA THR A 143 -4.82 2.33 21.85
C THR A 143 -3.66 2.36 20.87
N ARG A 144 -3.94 2.10 19.57
CA ARG A 144 -2.90 2.14 18.54
C ARG A 144 -2.27 3.52 18.39
N LEU A 145 -3.07 4.59 18.42
CA LEU A 145 -2.57 5.97 18.36
C LEU A 145 -1.64 6.30 19.54
N LYS A 146 -1.99 5.84 20.76
CA LYS A 146 -1.12 6.02 21.94
C LYS A 146 0.21 5.29 21.80
N GLU A 147 0.22 4.07 21.26
CA GLU A 147 1.43 3.31 20.99
C GLU A 147 2.30 4.03 19.95
N LEU A 148 1.71 4.48 18.85
CA LEU A 148 2.39 5.17 17.77
C LEU A 148 2.92 6.56 18.17
N ALA A 149 2.35 7.18 19.21
CA ALA A 149 2.87 8.44 19.75
C ALA A 149 4.31 8.33 20.26
N LEU A 150 4.75 7.12 20.63
CA LEU A 150 6.08 6.81 21.12
C LEU A 150 7.02 6.31 20.01
N GLU A 151 6.53 6.18 18.78
CA GLU A 151 7.33 5.71 17.65
C GLU A 151 8.28 6.81 17.16
N TYR A 152 9.57 6.50 17.11
CA TYR A 152 10.63 7.42 16.67
C TYR A 152 10.94 7.35 15.18
N ARG A 153 10.50 6.28 14.50
CA ARG A 153 10.64 6.11 13.05
C ARG A 153 9.53 6.86 12.33
N THR A 154 9.77 7.22 11.09
CA THR A 154 8.72 7.72 10.19
C THR A 154 7.61 6.68 10.04
N ILE A 155 6.35 7.10 10.12
CA ILE A 155 5.18 6.21 10.08
C ILE A 155 4.37 6.49 8.82
N ILE A 156 3.96 5.42 8.13
CA ILE A 156 3.22 5.53 6.89
C ILE A 156 1.84 4.89 7.06
N PHE A 157 0.81 5.63 6.64
CA PHE A 157 -0.57 5.17 6.69
C PHE A 157 -1.22 5.26 5.31
N TYR A 158 -2.17 4.37 5.06
CA TYR A 158 -3.20 4.55 4.05
C TYR A 158 -4.46 5.10 4.70
N GLU A 159 -5.15 6.01 4.03
CA GLU A 159 -6.38 6.57 4.56
C GLU A 159 -7.38 6.87 3.44
N SER A 160 -8.66 6.83 3.79
CA SER A 160 -9.74 7.24 2.91
C SER A 160 -9.92 8.77 2.94
N PRO A 161 -10.24 9.40 1.80
CA PRO A 161 -10.52 10.83 1.76
C PRO A 161 -11.62 11.25 2.74
N PHE A 162 -12.65 10.41 2.92
CA PHE A 162 -13.76 10.65 3.86
C PHE A 162 -13.34 10.66 5.33
N ARG A 163 -12.14 10.17 5.65
CA ARG A 163 -11.64 10.09 7.03
C ARG A 163 -10.38 10.91 7.26
N LEU A 164 -9.79 11.48 6.21
CA LEU A 164 -8.51 12.18 6.32
C LEU A 164 -8.52 13.26 7.40
N LEU A 165 -9.43 14.21 7.34
CA LEU A 165 -9.50 15.31 8.33
C LEU A 165 -9.64 14.80 9.76
N LYS A 166 -10.53 13.82 9.98
CA LYS A 166 -10.69 13.20 11.30
C LYS A 166 -9.40 12.52 11.76
N THR A 167 -8.70 11.85 10.87
CA THR A 167 -7.45 11.15 11.18
C THR A 167 -6.34 12.13 11.50
N LEU A 168 -6.18 13.20 10.72
CA LEU A 168 -5.20 14.26 10.98
C LEU A 168 -5.47 15.00 12.30
N THR A 169 -6.74 15.30 12.60
CA THR A 169 -7.14 15.90 13.88
C THR A 169 -6.75 14.99 15.06
N GLN A 170 -7.02 13.70 14.96
CA GLN A 170 -6.58 12.74 15.99
C GLN A 170 -5.06 12.65 16.08
N PHE A 171 -4.36 12.72 14.95
CA PHE A 171 -2.90 12.78 14.97
C PHE A 171 -2.39 14.02 15.73
N ALA A 172 -3.00 15.19 15.51
CA ALA A 172 -2.66 16.41 16.26
C ALA A 172 -2.92 16.25 17.78
N GLU A 173 -4.01 15.61 18.18
CA GLU A 173 -4.33 15.32 19.59
C GLU A 173 -3.29 14.39 20.26
N PHE A 174 -2.81 13.37 19.56
CA PHE A 174 -1.92 12.35 20.15
C PHE A 174 -0.43 12.64 19.95
N PHE A 175 -0.05 13.31 18.86
CA PHE A 175 1.34 13.50 18.46
C PHE A 175 1.83 14.95 18.54
N GLY A 176 0.91 15.90 18.78
CA GLY A 176 1.16 17.36 18.78
C GLY A 176 0.90 18.00 17.42
N THR A 177 0.46 19.25 17.43
CA THR A 177 0.09 20.01 16.23
C THR A 177 1.29 20.40 15.36
N ASP A 178 2.47 20.47 15.96
CA ASP A 178 3.77 20.78 15.32
C ASP A 178 4.43 19.59 14.62
N ARG A 179 3.90 18.37 14.81
CA ARG A 179 4.46 17.16 14.19
C ARG A 179 4.39 17.28 12.68
N GLN A 180 5.55 17.06 12.03
CA GLN A 180 5.66 17.14 10.57
C GLN A 180 4.95 15.97 9.89
N VAL A 181 4.22 16.28 8.84
CA VAL A 181 3.43 15.32 8.07
C VAL A 181 3.48 15.65 6.57
N SER A 182 3.42 14.63 5.76
CA SER A 182 3.20 14.75 4.31
C SER A 182 1.95 13.93 3.95
N VAL A 183 1.04 14.51 3.20
CA VAL A 183 -0.15 13.86 2.68
C VAL A 183 -0.07 13.87 1.17
N SER A 184 0.11 12.68 0.56
CA SER A 184 0.08 12.49 -0.88
C SER A 184 -1.25 11.88 -1.28
N ARG A 185 -1.92 12.47 -2.27
CA ARG A 185 -3.16 11.92 -2.84
C ARG A 185 -3.04 11.71 -4.33
N GLU A 186 -3.77 10.71 -4.86
CA GLU A 186 -3.85 10.43 -6.29
C GLU A 186 -2.47 10.27 -6.96
N ILE A 187 -1.54 9.59 -6.29
CA ILE A 187 -0.16 9.34 -6.77
C ILE A 187 -0.20 8.70 -8.16
N SER A 188 0.64 9.19 -9.07
CA SER A 188 0.72 8.81 -10.50
C SER A 188 -0.51 9.18 -11.34
N LYS A 189 -1.52 9.86 -10.79
CA LYS A 189 -2.75 10.26 -11.51
C LYS A 189 -2.73 11.74 -11.89
N LEU A 190 -3.68 12.14 -12.72
CA LEU A 190 -3.81 13.53 -13.23
C LEU A 190 -3.92 14.59 -12.12
N HIS A 191 -4.52 14.22 -10.97
CA HIS A 191 -4.74 15.12 -9.86
C HIS A 191 -3.84 14.80 -8.67
N GLU A 192 -2.64 14.32 -8.94
CA GLU A 192 -1.63 14.08 -7.91
C GLU A 192 -1.31 15.37 -7.16
N GLU A 193 -1.31 15.30 -5.84
CA GLU A 193 -0.94 16.40 -4.96
C GLU A 193 -0.22 15.86 -3.73
N THR A 194 0.81 16.57 -3.28
CA THR A 194 1.49 16.29 -2.02
C THR A 194 1.58 17.57 -1.19
N VAL A 195 0.88 17.58 -0.05
CA VAL A 195 0.87 18.68 0.93
C VAL A 195 1.77 18.30 2.10
N ARG A 196 2.70 19.21 2.45
CA ARG A 196 3.69 19.01 3.52
C ARG A 196 3.63 20.14 4.52
N GLY A 197 3.95 19.88 5.77
CA GLY A 197 4.00 20.86 6.84
C GLY A 197 3.75 20.24 8.21
N SER A 198 3.46 21.07 9.19
CA SER A 198 2.94 20.64 10.48
C SER A 198 1.54 20.05 10.34
N LEU A 199 1.12 19.23 11.30
CA LEU A 199 -0.26 18.73 11.33
C LEU A 199 -1.28 19.87 11.31
N GLU A 200 -1.00 20.99 11.98
CA GLU A 200 -1.87 22.17 11.98
C GLU A 200 -2.05 22.75 10.57
N GLU A 201 -0.93 23.00 9.85
CA GLU A 201 -0.97 23.54 8.49
C GLU A 201 -1.69 22.62 7.51
N VAL A 202 -1.42 21.32 7.57
CA VAL A 202 -2.03 20.34 6.69
C VAL A 202 -3.52 20.14 6.98
N ILE A 203 -3.94 20.23 8.25
CA ILE A 203 -5.36 20.24 8.64
C ILE A 203 -6.05 21.47 8.05
N GLN A 204 -5.43 22.66 8.17
CA GLN A 204 -5.99 23.89 7.59
C GLN A 204 -6.17 23.77 6.08
N HIS A 205 -5.15 23.25 5.37
CA HIS A 205 -5.22 23.03 3.92
C HIS A 205 -6.44 22.16 3.53
N PHE A 206 -6.61 20.99 4.15
CA PHE A 206 -7.69 20.06 3.80
C PHE A 206 -9.04 20.43 4.39
N THR A 207 -9.10 21.38 5.31
CA THR A 207 -10.36 21.96 5.76
C THR A 207 -10.96 22.86 4.68
N VAL A 208 -10.12 23.58 3.93
CA VAL A 208 -10.55 24.43 2.81
C VAL A 208 -10.68 23.62 1.51
N ASN A 209 -9.77 22.70 1.28
CA ASN A 209 -9.70 21.88 0.06
C ASN A 209 -10.16 20.46 0.38
N GLU A 210 -11.40 20.11 0.04
CA GLU A 210 -11.96 18.79 0.30
C GLU A 210 -11.08 17.67 -0.30
N PRO A 211 -10.56 16.73 0.50
CA PRO A 211 -9.70 15.68 0.01
C PRO A 211 -10.50 14.67 -0.85
N ARG A 212 -9.91 14.25 -1.98
CA ARG A 212 -10.49 13.25 -2.90
C ARG A 212 -9.45 12.22 -3.29
N GLY A 213 -9.91 11.04 -3.68
CA GLY A 213 -9.09 9.97 -4.20
C GLY A 213 -8.37 9.14 -3.12
N GLU A 214 -7.32 8.46 -3.51
CA GLU A 214 -6.53 7.58 -2.64
C GLU A 214 -5.42 8.38 -1.95
N ILE A 215 -5.19 8.08 -0.67
CA ILE A 215 -4.34 8.90 0.19
C ILE A 215 -3.29 8.07 0.91
N VAL A 216 -2.07 8.56 0.87
CA VAL A 216 -0.95 8.11 1.71
C VAL A 216 -0.56 9.24 2.66
N ILE A 217 -0.49 8.95 3.95
CA ILE A 217 0.01 9.87 4.97
C ILE A 217 1.37 9.38 5.44
N VAL A 218 2.35 10.26 5.43
CA VAL A 218 3.69 10.02 5.98
C VAL A 218 3.88 10.98 7.15
N LEU A 219 4.00 10.43 8.36
CA LEU A 219 4.12 11.19 9.61
C LEU A 219 5.53 11.05 10.16
N ALA A 220 6.16 12.15 10.55
CA ALA A 220 7.47 12.11 11.21
C ALA A 220 7.41 11.32 12.52
N GLY A 221 8.46 10.60 12.85
CA GLY A 221 8.63 9.95 14.14
C GLY A 221 8.76 10.94 15.29
N LEU A 222 8.72 10.45 16.52
CA LEU A 222 8.99 11.26 17.70
C LEU A 222 10.45 11.75 17.64
N LYS A 223 10.65 13.09 17.66
CA LYS A 223 12.00 13.66 17.70
C LYS A 223 12.67 13.31 19.03
N ASP A 224 13.87 12.76 18.97
CA ASP A 224 14.72 12.60 20.16
C ASP A 224 15.10 13.98 20.73
N LYS A 225 15.26 14.07 22.04
CA LYS A 225 15.69 15.34 22.69
C LYS A 225 17.04 15.85 22.16
N LYS A 226 17.88 14.98 21.61
CA LYS A 226 19.17 15.32 21.02
C LYS A 226 19.07 16.03 19.66
N ASP A 227 17.99 15.76 18.88
CA ASP A 227 17.81 16.38 17.56
C ASP A 227 17.41 17.86 17.65
N LYS A 228 16.90 18.28 18.82
CA LYS A 228 16.54 19.70 19.08
C LYS A 228 17.75 20.62 19.30
N GLU A 229 18.92 20.09 19.58
CA GLU A 229 20.15 20.87 19.79
C GLU A 229 20.89 21.13 18.47
N THR A 230 20.82 20.21 17.51
CA THR A 230 21.52 20.34 16.21
C THR A 230 20.83 21.29 15.22
N GLU A 231 19.51 21.53 15.34
CA GLU A 231 18.77 22.48 14.48
C GLU A 231 18.98 23.95 14.90
N LYS A 232 19.66 24.24 16.02
CA LYS A 232 19.95 25.61 16.47
C LYS A 232 21.31 26.14 15.97
N ASP A 233 22.14 25.29 15.39
CA ASP A 233 23.50 25.61 14.96
C ASP A 233 23.68 25.64 13.43
N VAL A 234 22.60 25.75 12.66
CA VAL A 234 22.63 25.90 11.18
C VAL A 234 21.94 27.18 10.73
#